data_c0b78212916827e67ad05e2fe13b512b
#
_entry.id   c0b78212916827e67ad05e2fe13b512b
#
_cell.length_a   1.000
_cell.length_b   1.000
_cell.length_c   1.000
_cell.angle_alpha   90.00
_cell.angle_beta   90.00
_cell.angle_gamma   90.00
#
_symmetry.space_group_name_H-M   'P 1'
#
loop_
_entity.id
_entity.type
_entity.pdbx_description
1 polymer ?
#
loop_
_entity_poly.entity_id
_entity_poly.type
_entity_poly.pdbx_seq_one_letter_code
_entity_poly.pdbx_strand_id
1 'polypeptide(L)'
;QHLAWVSMKGEAKRDYPASINYQSPWWQDYAYVEDHFARLNTALTRGKPVVRVGVIHPVESYWLHWGPAEQTDGIRRQMDERFQSLTDWLVNGGVDFDFLCESLLPSQCRQGGAPLRVGEMAYDAVVVPGCETLRSTTLERLEAFQRAGGRLIFLGDAPRYAEAKPDERGKRLYEQSRHTEFSREALLDALEPVRLIDIRDENGVRTDNLLHQLRQDGDGLWLFLAHSREPYNNDV
;
A
#
# COMPACT_ATOMS: atom_id res chain seq x y z
N GLN A 1 -17.73 7.68 -1.70
CA GLN A 1 -18.90 8.34 -2.29
C GLN A 1 -19.04 9.74 -1.72
N HIS A 2 -19.23 10.74 -2.57
CA HIS A 2 -19.48 12.12 -2.14
C HIS A 2 -20.94 12.32 -1.81
N LEU A 3 -21.21 13.20 -0.81
CA LEU A 3 -22.59 13.54 -0.46
C LEU A 3 -23.24 14.34 -1.58
N ALA A 4 -24.53 14.07 -1.83
CA ALA A 4 -25.34 14.85 -2.73
C ALA A 4 -25.56 16.27 -2.16
N TRP A 5 -25.60 17.27 -3.05
CA TRP A 5 -25.95 18.63 -2.67
C TRP A 5 -27.46 18.85 -2.78
N VAL A 6 -27.94 19.87 -2.08
CA VAL A 6 -29.37 20.06 -1.82
C VAL A 6 -30.15 20.54 -3.06
N SER A 7 -29.53 21.32 -3.94
CA SER A 7 -30.23 21.94 -5.07
C SER A 7 -29.30 22.25 -6.25
N MET A 8 -29.84 22.15 -7.47
CA MET A 8 -29.21 22.63 -8.69
C MET A 8 -29.50 24.10 -8.99
N LYS A 9 -30.32 24.78 -8.19
CA LYS A 9 -30.74 26.14 -8.43
C LYS A 9 -29.62 27.15 -8.20
N GLY A 10 -29.45 28.09 -9.13
CA GLY A 10 -28.46 29.15 -9.05
C GLY A 10 -27.03 28.60 -9.03
N GLU A 11 -26.16 29.25 -8.25
CA GLU A 11 -24.75 28.86 -8.09
C GLU A 11 -24.52 27.82 -6.99
N ALA A 12 -25.57 27.18 -6.48
CA ALA A 12 -25.48 26.18 -5.45
C ALA A 12 -24.75 24.91 -5.92
N LYS A 13 -24.83 24.63 -7.23
CA LYS A 13 -24.11 23.51 -7.86
C LYS A 13 -22.73 23.95 -8.34
N ARG A 14 -21.75 23.21 -7.91
CA ARG A 14 -20.38 23.24 -8.46
C ARG A 14 -20.04 21.86 -9.04
N ASP A 15 -18.82 21.64 -9.49
CA ASP A 15 -18.39 20.35 -10.04
C ASP A 15 -18.56 19.20 -9.04
N TYR A 16 -18.38 19.48 -7.76
CA TYR A 16 -18.54 18.55 -6.67
C TYR A 16 -19.57 19.04 -5.65
N PRO A 17 -20.26 18.11 -5.00
CA PRO A 17 -20.38 16.67 -5.22
C PRO A 17 -21.21 16.30 -6.45
N ALA A 18 -21.22 14.99 -6.82
CA ALA A 18 -22.06 14.48 -7.88
C ALA A 18 -23.55 14.73 -7.62
N SER A 19 -24.30 14.95 -8.72
CA SER A 19 -25.74 15.27 -8.66
C SER A 19 -26.59 13.99 -8.48
N ILE A 20 -26.69 13.49 -7.26
CA ILE A 20 -27.45 12.29 -6.91
C ILE A 20 -28.68 12.69 -6.10
N ASN A 21 -29.67 13.28 -6.76
CA ASN A 21 -30.92 13.68 -6.12
C ASN A 21 -32.06 13.79 -7.16
N TYR A 22 -33.27 14.02 -6.68
CA TYR A 22 -34.49 14.08 -7.48
C TYR A 22 -34.47 15.11 -8.63
N GLN A 23 -33.54 16.05 -8.62
CA GLN A 23 -33.37 17.03 -9.70
C GLN A 23 -32.54 16.50 -10.87
N SER A 24 -31.91 15.34 -10.72
CA SER A 24 -31.20 14.64 -11.82
C SER A 24 -32.15 13.65 -12.48
N PRO A 25 -32.23 13.62 -13.83
CA PRO A 25 -33.20 12.75 -14.50
C PRO A 25 -32.98 11.26 -14.26
N TRP A 26 -31.78 10.86 -13.89
CA TRP A 26 -31.37 9.46 -13.64
C TRP A 26 -31.30 9.12 -12.12
N TRP A 27 -31.80 9.96 -11.23
CA TRP A 27 -31.59 9.75 -9.78
C TRP A 27 -32.21 8.45 -9.26
N GLN A 28 -33.34 8.00 -9.84
CA GLN A 28 -33.96 6.74 -9.46
C GLN A 28 -33.14 5.52 -9.88
N ASP A 29 -32.46 5.62 -11.02
CA ASP A 29 -31.61 4.54 -11.53
C ASP A 29 -30.32 4.41 -10.72
N TYR A 30 -29.97 5.42 -9.91
CA TYR A 30 -28.80 5.38 -9.05
C TYR A 30 -28.88 4.29 -7.96
N ALA A 31 -30.06 3.84 -7.63
CA ALA A 31 -30.27 2.69 -6.75
C ALA A 31 -29.52 1.44 -7.25
N TYR A 32 -29.41 1.26 -8.58
CA TYR A 32 -28.65 0.16 -9.16
C TYR A 32 -27.14 0.24 -8.80
N VAL A 33 -26.58 1.44 -8.84
CA VAL A 33 -25.18 1.69 -8.47
C VAL A 33 -24.98 1.49 -6.96
N GLU A 34 -25.91 1.97 -6.15
CA GLU A 34 -25.86 1.80 -4.68
C GLU A 34 -25.93 0.33 -4.27
N ASP A 35 -26.81 -0.44 -4.88
CA ASP A 35 -26.93 -1.89 -4.66
C ASP A 35 -25.64 -2.63 -5.07
N HIS A 36 -24.99 -2.22 -6.15
CA HIS A 36 -23.72 -2.77 -6.56
C HIS A 36 -22.64 -2.51 -5.50
N PHE A 37 -22.50 -1.26 -5.05
CA PHE A 37 -21.52 -0.91 -3.99
C PHE A 37 -21.85 -1.57 -2.65
N ALA A 38 -23.12 -1.74 -2.30
CA ALA A 38 -23.52 -2.44 -1.08
C ALA A 38 -23.03 -3.92 -1.10
N ARG A 39 -23.20 -4.60 -2.25
CA ARG A 39 -22.69 -5.98 -2.43
C ARG A 39 -21.18 -6.05 -2.38
N LEU A 40 -20.49 -5.15 -3.08
CA LEU A 40 -19.02 -5.05 -3.03
C LEU A 40 -18.54 -4.80 -1.60
N ASN A 41 -19.13 -3.85 -0.92
CA ASN A 41 -18.76 -3.52 0.45
C ASN A 41 -18.93 -4.71 1.39
N THR A 42 -20.01 -5.48 1.27
CA THR A 42 -20.24 -6.70 2.04
C THR A 42 -19.13 -7.73 1.77
N ALA A 43 -18.74 -7.94 0.52
CA ALA A 43 -17.68 -8.87 0.15
C ALA A 43 -16.31 -8.40 0.68
N LEU A 44 -15.99 -7.12 0.51
CA LEU A 44 -14.68 -6.54 0.83
C LEU A 44 -14.47 -6.22 2.32
N THR A 45 -15.51 -6.23 3.14
CA THR A 45 -15.41 -6.00 4.60
C THR A 45 -15.65 -7.26 5.44
N ARG A 46 -16.02 -8.37 4.83
CA ARG A 46 -16.28 -9.63 5.52
C ARG A 46 -15.02 -10.17 6.19
N GLY A 47 -15.14 -10.63 7.45
CA GLY A 47 -14.03 -11.20 8.21
C GLY A 47 -12.83 -10.26 8.37
N LYS A 48 -11.60 -10.81 8.31
CA LYS A 48 -10.33 -10.07 8.45
C LYS A 48 -9.51 -10.17 7.16
N PRO A 49 -8.79 -9.09 6.77
CA PRO A 49 -7.87 -9.16 5.64
C PRO A 49 -6.69 -10.10 5.95
N VAL A 50 -6.20 -10.79 4.92
CA VAL A 50 -5.01 -11.63 5.01
C VAL A 50 -3.90 -10.94 4.24
N VAL A 51 -3.09 -10.14 4.93
CA VAL A 51 -1.98 -9.37 4.37
C VAL A 51 -0.71 -9.75 5.12
N ARG A 52 0.36 -10.09 4.39
CA ARG A 52 1.65 -10.53 4.96
C ARG A 52 2.79 -9.55 4.77
N VAL A 53 2.58 -8.48 4.03
CA VAL A 53 3.60 -7.50 3.69
C VAL A 53 3.25 -6.15 4.30
N GLY A 54 4.16 -5.61 5.10
CA GLY A 54 4.11 -4.23 5.56
C GLY A 54 5.11 -3.38 4.78
N VAL A 55 4.76 -2.16 4.44
CA VAL A 55 5.62 -1.21 3.74
C VAL A 55 5.77 0.05 4.59
N ILE A 56 6.98 0.40 4.97
CA ILE A 56 7.22 1.67 5.68
C ILE A 56 6.83 2.83 4.77
N HIS A 57 5.93 3.69 5.24
CA HIS A 57 5.50 4.86 4.50
C HIS A 57 6.62 5.92 4.51
N PRO A 58 7.21 6.30 3.36
CA PRO A 58 8.43 7.12 3.30
C PRO A 58 8.18 8.61 3.51
N VAL A 59 7.08 9.00 4.17
CA VAL A 59 6.62 10.39 4.28
C VAL A 59 7.62 11.29 5.02
N GLU A 60 8.32 10.76 6.02
CA GLU A 60 9.28 11.58 6.78
C GLU A 60 10.54 11.90 5.97
N SER A 61 10.95 10.99 5.09
CA SER A 61 11.99 11.27 4.10
C SER A 61 11.55 12.33 3.10
N TYR A 62 10.29 12.33 2.68
CA TYR A 62 9.72 13.35 1.83
C TYR A 62 9.73 14.74 2.52
N TRP A 63 9.44 14.80 3.82
CA TRP A 63 9.48 16.05 4.58
C TRP A 63 10.87 16.68 4.68
N LEU A 64 11.95 15.90 4.62
CA LEU A 64 13.31 16.44 4.58
C LEU A 64 13.54 17.37 3.38
N HIS A 65 12.79 17.13 2.30
CA HIS A 65 12.88 17.88 1.04
C HIS A 65 11.75 18.90 0.86
N TRP A 66 10.99 19.18 1.92
CA TRP A 66 9.92 20.17 1.86
C TRP A 66 10.49 21.60 1.87
N GLY A 67 10.17 22.39 0.83
CA GLY A 67 10.65 23.75 0.68
C GLY A 67 10.07 24.45 -0.55
N PRO A 68 10.61 25.62 -0.91
CA PRO A 68 10.20 26.36 -2.11
C PRO A 68 10.29 25.48 -3.37
N ALA A 69 9.26 25.55 -4.22
CA ALA A 69 9.15 24.69 -5.40
C ALA A 69 10.37 24.79 -6.32
N GLU A 70 10.90 25.99 -6.53
CA GLU A 70 12.06 26.24 -7.39
C GLU A 70 13.31 25.46 -6.96
N GLN A 71 13.41 25.08 -5.69
CA GLN A 71 14.56 24.38 -5.13
C GLN A 71 14.32 22.90 -4.91
N THR A 72 13.07 22.48 -4.71
CA THR A 72 12.74 21.15 -4.20
C THR A 72 11.82 20.33 -5.10
N ASP A 73 11.20 20.94 -6.13
CA ASP A 73 10.21 20.27 -6.97
C ASP A 73 10.77 19.03 -7.65
N GLY A 74 12.00 19.06 -8.15
CA GLY A 74 12.63 17.94 -8.83
C GLY A 74 12.77 16.69 -7.95
N ILE A 75 13.33 16.88 -6.74
CA ILE A 75 13.51 15.75 -5.80
C ILE A 75 12.17 15.23 -5.28
N ARG A 76 11.21 16.10 -4.97
CA ARG A 76 9.89 15.71 -4.50
C ARG A 76 9.13 14.93 -5.56
N ARG A 77 9.17 15.37 -6.82
CA ARG A 77 8.56 14.65 -7.94
C ARG A 77 9.17 13.26 -8.12
N GLN A 78 10.48 13.14 -8.04
CA GLN A 78 11.14 11.83 -8.09
C GLN A 78 10.69 10.90 -6.95
N MET A 79 10.51 11.44 -5.73
CA MET A 79 10.03 10.65 -4.59
C MET A 79 8.57 10.24 -4.78
N ASP A 80 7.72 11.11 -5.30
CA ASP A 80 6.32 10.81 -5.63
C ASP A 80 6.23 9.73 -6.72
N GLU A 81 7.03 9.83 -7.78
CA GLU A 81 7.11 8.81 -8.84
C GLU A 81 7.56 7.46 -8.31
N ARG A 82 8.57 7.43 -7.43
CA ARG A 82 9.01 6.20 -6.77
C ARG A 82 7.92 5.59 -5.89
N PHE A 83 7.23 6.41 -5.11
CA PHE A 83 6.15 5.97 -4.25
C PHE A 83 4.97 5.41 -5.07
N GLN A 84 4.58 6.08 -6.15
CA GLN A 84 3.57 5.61 -7.07
C GLN A 84 3.99 4.29 -7.73
N SER A 85 5.21 4.22 -8.24
CA SER A 85 5.76 3.00 -8.87
C SER A 85 5.75 1.81 -7.91
N LEU A 86 6.20 2.01 -6.66
CA LEU A 86 6.17 0.99 -5.62
C LEU A 86 4.74 0.44 -5.41
N THR A 87 3.78 1.34 -5.29
CA THR A 87 2.37 0.98 -5.11
C THR A 87 1.85 0.17 -6.29
N ASP A 88 2.09 0.66 -7.51
CA ASP A 88 1.67 0.01 -8.75
C ASP A 88 2.32 -1.36 -8.92
N TRP A 89 3.60 -1.51 -8.58
CA TRP A 89 4.31 -2.80 -8.68
C TRP A 89 3.76 -3.84 -7.73
N LEU A 90 3.43 -3.46 -6.50
CA LEU A 90 2.85 -4.38 -5.52
C LEU A 90 1.42 -4.78 -5.92
N VAL A 91 0.59 -3.80 -6.21
CA VAL A 91 -0.83 -4.01 -6.57
C VAL A 91 -0.95 -4.87 -7.83
N ASN A 92 -0.29 -4.46 -8.93
CA ASN A 92 -0.33 -5.19 -10.21
C ASN A 92 0.61 -6.42 -10.22
N GLY A 93 1.47 -6.55 -9.22
CA GLY A 93 2.29 -7.74 -8.99
C GLY A 93 1.59 -8.82 -8.17
N GLY A 94 0.32 -8.61 -7.79
CA GLY A 94 -0.45 -9.56 -7.00
C GLY A 94 0.08 -9.76 -5.58
N VAL A 95 0.61 -8.69 -4.97
CA VAL A 95 1.06 -8.65 -3.56
C VAL A 95 0.22 -7.64 -2.82
N ASP A 96 -0.63 -8.12 -1.93
CA ASP A 96 -1.39 -7.26 -1.01
C ASP A 96 -0.50 -6.80 0.14
N PHE A 97 -0.65 -5.55 0.58
CA PHE A 97 0.22 -4.92 1.57
C PHE A 97 -0.49 -3.81 2.33
N ASP A 98 0.06 -3.46 3.49
CA ASP A 98 -0.35 -2.30 4.27
C ASP A 98 0.79 -1.30 4.40
N PHE A 99 0.49 0.00 4.36
CA PHE A 99 1.46 1.02 4.72
C PHE A 99 1.59 1.14 6.24
N LEU A 100 2.83 1.11 6.74
CA LEU A 100 3.17 1.27 8.14
C LEU A 100 3.61 2.72 8.39
N CYS A 101 2.79 3.44 9.15
CA CYS A 101 3.09 4.81 9.55
C CYS A 101 4.02 4.81 10.76
N GLU A 102 5.22 5.35 10.62
CA GLU A 102 6.23 5.37 11.68
C GLU A 102 5.76 6.06 12.96
N SER A 103 4.94 7.12 12.85
CA SER A 103 4.41 7.83 14.01
C SER A 103 3.43 7.00 14.85
N LEU A 104 2.78 6.00 14.25
CA LEU A 104 1.82 5.14 14.91
C LEU A 104 2.45 3.84 15.43
N LEU A 105 3.61 3.43 14.90
CA LEU A 105 4.28 2.20 15.32
C LEU A 105 4.50 2.10 16.85
N PRO A 106 4.92 3.16 17.58
CA PRO A 106 5.09 3.06 19.03
C PRO A 106 3.85 2.64 19.79
N SER A 107 2.66 3.02 19.33
CA SER A 107 1.38 2.67 19.96
C SER A 107 0.82 1.33 19.50
N GLN A 108 1.07 0.95 18.24
CA GLN A 108 0.49 -0.22 17.60
C GLN A 108 1.42 -1.44 17.59
N CYS A 109 2.73 -1.24 17.67
CA CYS A 109 3.74 -2.30 17.71
C CYS A 109 4.54 -2.18 19.00
N ARG A 110 4.17 -2.93 20.02
CA ARG A 110 4.82 -2.86 21.35
C ARG A 110 6.25 -3.39 21.31
N GLN A 111 6.47 -4.48 20.60
CA GLN A 111 7.75 -5.15 20.47
C GLN A 111 7.96 -5.58 19.03
N GLY A 112 9.18 -5.42 18.53
CA GLY A 112 9.59 -6.07 17.31
C GLY A 112 9.60 -7.59 17.50
N GLY A 113 9.59 -8.33 16.40
CA GLY A 113 9.59 -9.80 16.40
C GLY A 113 9.09 -10.30 15.06
N ALA A 114 9.22 -11.59 14.79
CA ALA A 114 8.72 -12.20 13.56
C ALA A 114 7.56 -13.15 13.90
N PRO A 115 6.36 -12.94 13.30
CA PRO A 115 6.00 -11.83 12.42
C PRO A 115 5.95 -10.47 13.14
N LEU A 116 6.09 -9.37 12.39
CA LEU A 116 5.93 -8.03 12.95
C LEU A 116 4.45 -7.76 13.22
N ARG A 117 4.09 -7.64 14.49
CA ARG A 117 2.69 -7.39 14.88
C ARG A 117 2.45 -5.88 15.03
N VAL A 118 1.51 -5.36 14.24
CA VAL A 118 1.09 -3.96 14.25
C VAL A 118 -0.43 -3.90 14.37
N GLY A 119 -0.94 -3.47 15.50
CA GLY A 119 -2.37 -3.57 15.80
C GLY A 119 -2.83 -5.02 15.78
N GLU A 120 -3.81 -5.31 14.95
CA GLU A 120 -4.34 -6.67 14.73
C GLU A 120 -3.63 -7.43 13.61
N MET A 121 -2.78 -6.75 12.84
CA MET A 121 -2.08 -7.33 11.68
C MET A 121 -0.75 -7.95 12.08
N ALA A 122 -0.27 -8.88 11.24
CA ALA A 122 1.00 -9.57 11.44
C ALA A 122 1.70 -9.77 10.09
N TYR A 123 2.87 -9.15 9.93
CA TYR A 123 3.60 -9.12 8.67
C TYR A 123 4.82 -10.05 8.72
N ASP A 124 4.92 -10.94 7.73
CA ASP A 124 6.06 -11.84 7.55
C ASP A 124 7.22 -11.14 6.83
N ALA A 125 6.91 -10.12 6.03
CA ALA A 125 7.89 -9.28 5.37
C ALA A 125 7.61 -7.79 5.61
N VAL A 126 8.69 -7.01 5.72
CA VAL A 126 8.63 -5.55 5.81
C VAL A 126 9.56 -4.95 4.76
N VAL A 127 9.01 -4.05 3.94
CA VAL A 127 9.75 -3.30 2.91
C VAL A 127 10.03 -1.88 3.41
N VAL A 128 11.28 -1.46 3.29
CA VAL A 128 11.74 -0.09 3.53
C VAL A 128 12.12 0.53 2.19
N PRO A 129 11.26 1.37 1.59
CA PRO A 129 11.41 1.83 0.20
C PRO A 129 12.22 3.12 0.10
N GLY A 130 13.56 3.03 0.04
CA GLY A 130 14.43 4.17 -0.18
C GLY A 130 14.27 5.31 0.84
N CYS A 131 13.96 4.97 2.09
CA CYS A 131 13.84 5.95 3.17
C CYS A 131 15.21 6.54 3.50
N GLU A 132 15.36 7.87 3.40
CA GLU A 132 16.58 8.56 3.82
C GLU A 132 16.69 8.67 5.33
N THR A 133 15.57 8.86 6.01
CA THR A 133 15.45 8.91 7.47
C THR A 133 14.42 7.90 7.97
N LEU A 134 14.66 7.37 9.15
CA LEU A 134 13.71 6.54 9.90
C LEU A 134 13.65 7.06 11.34
N ARG A 135 12.54 6.82 12.02
CA ARG A 135 12.46 7.08 13.46
C ARG A 135 13.30 6.07 14.23
N SER A 136 13.88 6.52 15.34
CA SER A 136 14.62 5.63 16.25
C SER A 136 13.76 4.46 16.72
N THR A 137 12.49 4.72 17.00
CA THR A 137 11.52 3.70 17.42
C THR A 137 11.17 2.71 16.31
N THR A 138 11.22 3.14 15.05
CA THR A 138 11.06 2.25 13.89
C THR A 138 12.30 1.37 13.74
N LEU A 139 13.50 1.95 13.78
CA LEU A 139 14.76 1.20 13.73
C LEU A 139 14.81 0.10 14.79
N GLU A 140 14.49 0.40 16.04
CA GLU A 140 14.44 -0.59 17.13
C GLU A 140 13.54 -1.79 16.80
N ARG A 141 12.37 -1.54 16.21
CA ARG A 141 11.41 -2.60 15.85
C ARG A 141 11.89 -3.41 14.64
N LEU A 142 12.43 -2.74 13.64
CA LEU A 142 12.99 -3.41 12.46
C LEU A 142 14.21 -4.25 12.81
N GLU A 143 15.10 -3.77 13.70
CA GLU A 143 16.23 -4.55 14.24
C GLU A 143 15.75 -5.79 15.00
N ALA A 144 14.72 -5.65 15.83
CA ALA A 144 14.14 -6.77 16.55
C ALA A 144 13.45 -7.77 15.62
N PHE A 145 12.74 -7.28 14.60
CA PHE A 145 12.11 -8.09 13.57
C PHE A 145 13.15 -8.89 12.77
N GLN A 146 14.21 -8.24 12.32
CA GLN A 146 15.30 -8.86 11.56
C GLN A 146 16.02 -9.93 12.42
N ARG A 147 16.37 -9.61 13.67
CA ARG A 147 17.01 -10.57 14.61
C ARG A 147 16.14 -11.78 14.91
N ALA A 148 14.83 -11.63 14.87
CA ALA A 148 13.87 -12.73 15.06
C ALA A 148 13.66 -13.56 13.78
N GLY A 149 14.41 -13.29 12.70
CA GLY A 149 14.31 -14.00 11.41
C GLY A 149 13.22 -13.47 10.47
N GLY A 150 12.66 -12.28 10.76
CA GLY A 150 11.71 -11.60 9.88
C GLY A 150 12.35 -11.17 8.57
N ARG A 151 11.58 -11.17 7.52
CA ARG A 151 12.02 -10.80 6.17
C ARG A 151 12.03 -9.28 6.00
N LEU A 152 13.12 -8.64 6.40
CA LEU A 152 13.34 -7.21 6.20
C LEU A 152 14.02 -6.97 4.84
N ILE A 153 13.40 -6.12 4.00
CA ILE A 153 13.83 -5.83 2.64
C ILE A 153 14.01 -4.32 2.50
N PHE A 154 15.21 -3.88 2.17
CA PHE A 154 15.47 -2.52 1.75
C PHE A 154 15.42 -2.43 0.23
N LEU A 155 14.59 -1.55 -0.29
CA LEU A 155 14.42 -1.31 -1.72
C LEU A 155 15.08 0.03 -2.07
N GLY A 156 16.21 -0.01 -2.76
CA GLY A 156 17.03 1.16 -3.09
C GLY A 156 18.09 1.45 -2.01
N ASP A 157 18.34 2.72 -1.77
CA ASP A 157 19.44 3.20 -0.94
C ASP A 157 19.25 2.97 0.56
N ALA A 158 20.36 2.85 1.28
CA ALA A 158 20.38 2.73 2.74
C ALA A 158 19.96 4.03 3.43
N PRO A 159 19.23 3.97 4.55
CA PRO A 159 18.95 5.16 5.37
C PRO A 159 20.25 5.79 5.91
N ARG A 160 20.34 7.10 5.84
CA ARG A 160 21.49 7.90 6.30
C ARG A 160 21.22 8.63 7.61
N TYR A 161 19.96 8.72 8.00
CA TYR A 161 19.53 9.51 9.15
C TYR A 161 18.61 8.70 10.06
N ALA A 162 18.63 9.05 11.36
CA ALA A 162 17.58 8.74 12.30
C ALA A 162 17.07 10.05 12.91
N GLU A 163 15.75 10.25 12.96
CA GLU A 163 15.14 11.53 13.42
C GLU A 163 15.76 12.75 12.68
N ALA A 164 15.99 12.61 11.38
CA ALA A 164 16.63 13.61 10.52
C ALA A 164 18.06 14.02 10.94
N LYS A 165 18.75 13.22 11.77
CA LYS A 165 20.14 13.41 12.17
C LYS A 165 21.01 12.29 11.63
N PRO A 166 22.26 12.57 11.23
CA PRO A 166 23.19 11.52 10.79
C PRO A 166 23.27 10.39 11.81
N ASP A 167 23.01 9.17 11.36
CA ASP A 167 23.01 7.96 12.23
C ASP A 167 23.34 6.72 11.37
N GLU A 168 24.27 5.91 11.86
CA GLU A 168 24.72 4.71 11.14
C GLU A 168 23.84 3.47 11.41
N ARG A 169 22.85 3.54 12.28
CA ARG A 169 22.00 2.36 12.60
C ARG A 169 21.23 1.87 11.38
N GLY A 170 20.64 2.79 10.61
CA GLY A 170 19.91 2.44 9.40
C GLY A 170 20.79 1.74 8.38
N LYS A 171 22.03 2.23 8.18
CA LYS A 171 23.00 1.63 7.30
C LYS A 171 23.44 0.24 7.77
N ARG A 172 23.76 0.09 9.06
CA ARG A 172 24.12 -1.23 9.62
C ARG A 172 22.97 -2.25 9.45
N LEU A 173 21.74 -1.82 9.69
CA LEU A 173 20.57 -2.69 9.51
C LEU A 173 20.38 -3.08 8.04
N TYR A 174 20.59 -2.15 7.12
CA TYR A 174 20.59 -2.38 5.67
C TYR A 174 21.61 -3.45 5.28
N GLU A 175 22.87 -3.31 5.72
CA GLU A 175 23.97 -4.26 5.44
C GLU A 175 23.70 -5.68 5.98
N GLN A 176 22.94 -5.80 7.07
CA GLN A 176 22.56 -7.06 7.71
C GLN A 176 21.25 -7.67 7.18
N SER A 177 20.56 -6.98 6.28
CA SER A 177 19.26 -7.36 5.78
C SER A 177 19.32 -7.63 4.27
N ARG A 178 18.23 -8.16 3.71
CA ARG A 178 18.09 -8.22 2.26
C ARG A 178 17.94 -6.81 1.72
N HIS A 179 18.75 -6.44 0.77
CA HIS A 179 18.63 -5.19 0.04
C HIS A 179 18.69 -5.45 -1.47
N THR A 180 18.01 -4.61 -2.22
CA THR A 180 17.90 -4.75 -3.66
C THR A 180 17.75 -3.40 -4.33
N GLU A 181 17.98 -3.34 -5.63
CA GLU A 181 17.74 -2.14 -6.42
C GLU A 181 16.26 -1.73 -6.41
N PHE A 182 15.99 -0.46 -6.69
CA PHE A 182 14.63 0.05 -6.79
C PHE A 182 14.05 -0.30 -8.16
N SER A 183 13.62 -1.57 -8.31
CA SER A 183 12.98 -2.08 -9.52
C SER A 183 11.82 -3.03 -9.19
N ARG A 184 10.89 -3.17 -10.14
CA ARG A 184 9.72 -4.05 -10.00
C ARG A 184 10.13 -5.51 -9.81
N GLU A 185 11.03 -5.97 -10.66
CA GLU A 185 11.50 -7.36 -10.69
C GLU A 185 12.15 -7.73 -9.37
N ALA A 186 13.08 -6.90 -8.90
CA ALA A 186 13.82 -7.15 -7.68
C ALA A 186 12.93 -7.13 -6.43
N LEU A 187 11.94 -6.23 -6.39
CA LEU A 187 10.94 -6.17 -5.32
C LEU A 187 10.10 -7.44 -5.29
N LEU A 188 9.50 -7.83 -6.42
CA LEU A 188 8.60 -8.98 -6.49
C LEU A 188 9.34 -10.30 -6.21
N ASP A 189 10.58 -10.45 -6.68
CA ASP A 189 11.45 -11.58 -6.34
C ASP A 189 11.76 -11.64 -4.85
N ALA A 190 12.01 -10.49 -4.24
CA ALA A 190 12.27 -10.43 -2.79
C ALA A 190 11.04 -10.85 -1.97
N LEU A 191 9.84 -10.63 -2.47
CA LEU A 191 8.57 -10.94 -1.81
C LEU A 191 7.98 -12.30 -2.19
N GLU A 192 8.56 -13.00 -3.17
CA GLU A 192 8.05 -14.29 -3.63
C GLU A 192 7.78 -15.30 -2.51
N PRO A 193 8.63 -15.47 -1.49
CA PRO A 193 8.39 -16.42 -0.40
C PRO A 193 7.18 -16.13 0.49
N VAL A 194 6.65 -14.91 0.45
CA VAL A 194 5.46 -14.50 1.24
C VAL A 194 4.23 -14.26 0.36
N ARG A 195 4.32 -14.54 -0.93
CA ARG A 195 3.22 -14.45 -1.88
C ARG A 195 2.08 -15.39 -1.47
N LEU A 196 0.87 -14.87 -1.43
CA LEU A 196 -0.33 -15.65 -1.10
C LEU A 196 -1.09 -16.10 -2.34
N ILE A 197 -1.10 -15.29 -3.39
CA ILE A 197 -1.88 -15.49 -4.60
C ILE A 197 -0.95 -15.47 -5.80
N ASP A 198 -1.06 -16.47 -6.67
CA ASP A 198 -0.34 -16.57 -7.94
C ASP A 198 -1.34 -16.84 -9.05
N ILE A 199 -1.63 -15.82 -9.86
CA ILE A 199 -2.58 -15.90 -10.97
C ILE A 199 -1.79 -15.86 -12.26
N ARG A 200 -1.98 -16.88 -13.10
CA ARG A 200 -1.27 -17.03 -14.37
C ARG A 200 -2.26 -17.26 -15.51
N ASP A 201 -1.87 -16.82 -16.68
CA ASP A 201 -2.57 -17.15 -17.92
C ASP A 201 -2.31 -18.61 -18.36
N GLU A 202 -2.90 -19.00 -19.47
CA GLU A 202 -2.73 -20.33 -20.06
C GLU A 202 -1.28 -20.66 -20.48
N ASN A 203 -0.45 -19.66 -20.68
CA ASN A 203 0.97 -19.77 -21.02
C ASN A 203 1.88 -19.82 -19.77
N GLY A 204 1.29 -19.76 -18.58
CA GLY A 204 2.02 -19.74 -17.31
C GLY A 204 2.62 -18.37 -16.95
N VAL A 205 2.28 -17.30 -17.68
CA VAL A 205 2.72 -15.94 -17.40
C VAL A 205 1.83 -15.32 -16.33
N ARG A 206 2.42 -14.69 -15.32
CA ARG A 206 1.65 -13.98 -14.30
C ARG A 206 0.91 -12.81 -14.92
N THR A 207 -0.38 -12.74 -14.62
CA THR A 207 -1.18 -11.57 -15.01
C THR A 207 -0.85 -10.35 -14.15
N ASP A 208 -0.85 -9.18 -14.78
CA ASP A 208 -0.78 -7.88 -14.13
C ASP A 208 -2.09 -7.09 -14.26
N ASN A 209 -3.15 -7.76 -14.74
CA ASN A 209 -4.46 -7.16 -15.01
C ASN A 209 -5.52 -7.52 -13.96
N LEU A 210 -5.15 -8.22 -12.89
CA LEU A 210 -6.09 -8.59 -11.83
C LEU A 210 -5.64 -8.03 -10.49
N LEU A 211 -6.56 -7.35 -9.84
CA LEU A 211 -6.48 -6.97 -8.44
C LEU A 211 -7.10 -8.07 -7.59
N HIS A 212 -6.60 -8.27 -6.40
CA HIS A 212 -7.17 -9.21 -5.47
C HIS A 212 -7.30 -8.66 -4.06
N GLN A 213 -8.19 -9.22 -3.29
CA GLN A 213 -8.22 -9.10 -1.84
C GLN A 213 -8.52 -10.48 -1.25
N LEU A 214 -7.66 -10.95 -0.36
CA LEU A 214 -7.88 -12.20 0.38
C LEU A 214 -8.39 -11.87 1.79
N ARG A 215 -9.48 -12.53 2.19
CA ARG A 215 -10.07 -12.36 3.52
C ARG A 215 -10.33 -13.69 4.19
N GLN A 216 -10.21 -13.73 5.51
CA GLN A 216 -10.53 -14.87 6.34
C GLN A 216 -11.79 -14.57 7.16
N ASP A 217 -12.76 -15.46 7.10
CA ASP A 217 -14.00 -15.39 7.87
C ASP A 217 -14.30 -16.76 8.48
N GLY A 218 -14.14 -16.88 9.79
CA GLY A 218 -14.12 -18.17 10.47
C GLY A 218 -12.96 -19.04 9.98
N ASP A 219 -13.26 -20.24 9.51
CA ASP A 219 -12.33 -21.20 8.90
C ASP A 219 -12.25 -21.11 7.37
N GLY A 220 -13.05 -20.21 6.76
CA GLY A 220 -13.10 -20.02 5.31
C GLY A 220 -12.20 -18.89 4.83
N LEU A 221 -11.65 -19.06 3.62
CA LEU A 221 -10.96 -18.00 2.87
C LEU A 221 -11.85 -17.51 1.74
N TRP A 222 -11.88 -16.19 1.57
CA TRP A 222 -12.63 -15.50 0.52
C TRP A 222 -11.64 -14.73 -0.34
N LEU A 223 -11.59 -15.06 -1.61
CA LEU A 223 -10.79 -14.37 -2.61
C LEU A 223 -11.72 -13.53 -3.48
N PHE A 224 -11.52 -12.22 -3.44
CA PHE A 224 -12.12 -11.27 -4.37
C PHE A 224 -11.13 -10.97 -5.48
N LEU A 225 -11.60 -11.00 -6.73
CA LEU A 225 -10.82 -10.66 -7.92
C LEU A 225 -11.56 -9.61 -8.73
N ALA A 226 -10.82 -8.63 -9.26
CA ALA A 226 -11.34 -7.63 -10.16
C ALA A 226 -10.30 -7.26 -11.22
N HIS A 227 -10.74 -6.92 -12.42
CA HIS A 227 -9.84 -6.37 -13.44
C HIS A 227 -9.32 -4.99 -13.01
N SER A 228 -8.01 -4.76 -13.18
CA SER A 228 -7.37 -3.46 -12.93
C SER A 228 -7.54 -2.49 -14.09
N ARG A 229 -7.80 -3.01 -15.28
CA ARG A 229 -7.99 -2.28 -16.53
C ARG A 229 -9.21 -2.83 -17.25
N GLU A 230 -9.71 -2.09 -18.25
CA GLU A 230 -10.75 -2.64 -19.14
C GLU A 230 -10.25 -3.94 -19.78
N PRO A 231 -11.07 -5.01 -19.76
CA PRO A 231 -10.68 -6.25 -20.41
C PRO A 231 -10.48 -6.00 -21.90
N TYR A 232 -9.40 -6.51 -22.46
CA TYR A 232 -9.24 -6.53 -23.90
C TYR A 232 -10.34 -7.41 -24.51
N ASN A 233 -10.78 -7.11 -25.75
CA ASN A 233 -11.84 -7.86 -26.45
C ASN A 233 -11.56 -9.38 -26.57
N ASN A 234 -10.38 -9.84 -26.21
CA ASN A 234 -9.95 -11.24 -26.24
C ASN A 234 -9.95 -11.91 -24.85
N ASP A 235 -10.36 -11.21 -23.79
CA ASP A 235 -10.36 -11.73 -22.42
C ASP A 235 -11.71 -12.37 -22.02
N VAL A 236 -12.57 -12.71 -22.99
CA VAL A 236 -13.90 -13.31 -22.80
C VAL A 236 -13.90 -14.73 -23.29
#